data_18ace998c022b5c169892ba98685a02d
#
_entry.id   18ace998c022b5c169892ba98685a02d
#
_cell.length_a   1.000
_cell.length_b   1.000
_cell.length_c   1.000
_cell.angle_alpha   90.00
_cell.angle_beta   90.00
_cell.angle_gamma   90.00
#
_symmetry.space_group_name_H-M   'P 1'
#
loop_
_entity.id
_entity.type
_entity.pdbx_description
1 polymer ?
#
loop_
_entity_poly.entity_id
_entity_poly.type
_entity_poly.pdbx_seq_one_letter_code
_entity_poly.pdbx_strand_id
1 'polypeptide(L)'
;MPGREINPQEYDISIVKNDVIIMAPTPQGLFYGAQSLKQLIRHQLLTENNLNIPCYNIFDYPSLEYRGWMDDISRGPIPTKEFIKEEIRRLAEYKFNFFNLYTEHLFKLEDYPDIAPTDGLTAEEIKELTDFAKDYYIEFIGNQQCFAHAEKTLDNPFYDDIKDTRFNFNPGVDETYEFLEVLLGETAQAYESKYFNINCDETESLGNGKAKSYIDSLGAENAYCQHINKVYEILQKYDKDVMMWGDIIAKNPEMIKQLPEDIQFIVW
;
A
#
# COMPACT_ATOMS: atom_id res chain seq x y z
N MET A 1 -8.49 24.61 24.71
CA MET A 1 -7.38 25.57 24.88
C MET A 1 -7.40 26.49 23.65
N PRO A 2 -7.42 27.79 23.78
CA PRO A 2 -7.40 28.71 22.66
C PRO A 2 -6.07 28.54 21.89
N GLY A 3 -6.14 28.31 20.59
CA GLY A 3 -4.96 28.23 19.69
C GLY A 3 -4.38 26.84 19.44
N ARG A 4 -5.01 25.75 19.92
CA ARG A 4 -4.62 24.39 19.50
C ARG A 4 -5.21 24.10 18.09
N GLU A 5 -4.38 23.62 17.19
CA GLU A 5 -4.84 23.07 15.93
C GLU A 5 -5.71 21.83 16.21
N ILE A 6 -6.88 21.79 15.59
CA ILE A 6 -7.83 20.69 15.76
C ILE A 6 -7.36 19.53 14.87
N ASN A 7 -7.10 18.38 15.50
CA ASN A 7 -6.81 17.15 14.74
C ASN A 7 -8.14 16.62 14.18
N PRO A 8 -8.28 16.41 12.86
CA PRO A 8 -9.52 15.91 12.27
C PRO A 8 -9.92 14.51 12.77
N GLN A 9 -8.98 13.77 13.33
CA GLN A 9 -9.18 12.40 13.84
C GLN A 9 -9.40 12.35 15.35
N GLU A 10 -9.46 13.51 16.05
CA GLU A 10 -9.68 13.56 17.49
C GLU A 10 -11.14 13.29 17.87
N TYR A 11 -11.35 12.87 19.10
CA TYR A 11 -12.67 12.65 19.66
C TYR A 11 -12.67 12.79 21.19
N ASP A 12 -13.85 13.11 21.72
CA ASP A 12 -14.19 13.08 23.15
C ASP A 12 -15.26 12.02 23.40
N ILE A 13 -15.10 11.22 24.45
CA ILE A 13 -16.14 10.32 24.96
C ILE A 13 -16.44 10.73 26.40
N SER A 14 -17.71 11.07 26.68
CA SER A 14 -18.20 11.30 28.04
C SER A 14 -19.16 10.19 28.42
N ILE A 15 -18.81 9.41 29.42
CA ILE A 15 -19.65 8.33 29.99
C ILE A 15 -20.14 8.80 31.35
N VAL A 16 -21.43 9.02 31.46
CA VAL A 16 -22.13 9.38 32.71
C VAL A 16 -23.16 8.33 33.04
N LYS A 17 -23.79 8.42 34.22
CA LYS A 17 -24.60 7.34 34.78
C LYS A 17 -25.64 6.71 33.83
N ASN A 18 -26.24 7.51 32.96
CA ASN A 18 -27.32 7.04 32.07
C ASN A 18 -27.07 7.36 30.59
N ASP A 19 -25.94 7.99 30.27
CA ASP A 19 -25.68 8.46 28.90
C ASP A 19 -24.22 8.23 28.49
N VAL A 20 -24.02 8.04 27.18
CA VAL A 20 -22.71 8.04 26.52
C VAL A 20 -22.78 9.05 25.38
N ILE A 21 -21.88 10.01 25.40
CA ILE A 21 -21.78 11.05 24.38
C ILE A 21 -20.42 10.94 23.72
N ILE A 22 -20.40 10.86 22.40
CA ILE A 22 -19.17 10.93 21.57
C ILE A 22 -19.24 12.23 20.77
N MET A 23 -18.22 13.03 20.85
CA MET A 23 -18.05 14.26 20.07
C MET A 23 -16.74 14.23 19.30
N ALA A 24 -16.76 14.73 18.08
CA ALA A 24 -15.57 14.85 17.24
C ALA A 24 -15.75 15.94 16.18
N PRO A 25 -14.68 16.52 15.65
CA PRO A 25 -14.76 17.54 14.59
C PRO A 25 -15.17 16.96 13.23
N THR A 26 -14.98 15.66 13.02
CA THR A 26 -15.23 14.97 11.74
C THR A 26 -15.98 13.64 11.93
N PRO A 27 -16.61 13.10 10.88
CA PRO A 27 -17.17 11.75 10.91
C PRO A 27 -16.13 10.67 11.21
N GLN A 28 -14.87 10.83 10.74
CA GLN A 28 -13.78 9.90 11.05
C GLN A 28 -13.43 9.91 12.54
N GLY A 29 -13.37 11.07 13.17
CA GLY A 29 -13.17 11.19 14.63
C GLY A 29 -14.32 10.52 15.41
N LEU A 30 -15.59 10.72 14.99
CA LEU A 30 -16.73 10.01 15.59
C LEU A 30 -16.61 8.50 15.47
N PHE A 31 -16.21 8.02 14.30
CA PHE A 31 -15.94 6.59 14.06
C PHE A 31 -14.87 6.05 15.01
N TYR A 32 -13.76 6.79 15.20
CA TYR A 32 -12.68 6.38 16.12
C TYR A 32 -13.13 6.38 17.58
N GLY A 33 -13.95 7.36 17.97
CA GLY A 33 -14.60 7.39 19.30
C GLY A 33 -15.48 6.16 19.52
N ALA A 34 -16.27 5.78 18.49
CA ALA A 34 -17.10 4.57 18.55
C ALA A 34 -16.26 3.29 18.67
N GLN A 35 -15.10 3.20 17.98
CA GLN A 35 -14.18 2.06 18.13
C GLN A 35 -13.62 1.97 19.55
N SER A 36 -13.25 3.09 20.16
CA SER A 36 -12.79 3.13 21.56
C SER A 36 -13.88 2.71 22.54
N LEU A 37 -15.09 3.19 22.36
CA LEU A 37 -16.24 2.74 23.17
C LEU A 37 -16.48 1.22 23.00
N LYS A 38 -16.43 0.71 21.77
CA LYS A 38 -16.56 -0.73 21.48
C LYS A 38 -15.49 -1.54 22.21
N GLN A 39 -14.25 -1.07 22.26
CA GLN A 39 -13.16 -1.73 22.99
C GLN A 39 -13.41 -1.72 24.52
N LEU A 40 -13.90 -0.62 25.09
CA LEU A 40 -14.27 -0.52 26.50
C LEU A 40 -15.38 -1.52 26.86
N ILE A 41 -16.43 -1.57 26.04
CA ILE A 41 -17.54 -2.52 26.22
C ILE A 41 -17.04 -3.96 26.17
N ARG A 42 -16.23 -4.29 25.16
CA ARG A 42 -15.64 -5.63 25.01
C ARG A 42 -14.77 -6.01 26.22
N HIS A 43 -13.95 -5.08 26.70
CA HIS A 43 -13.11 -5.28 27.88
C HIS A 43 -13.95 -5.62 29.11
N GLN A 44 -15.00 -4.86 29.41
CA GLN A 44 -15.88 -5.09 30.56
C GLN A 44 -16.59 -6.46 30.47
N LEU A 45 -17.09 -6.81 29.31
CA LEU A 45 -17.73 -8.11 29.10
C LEU A 45 -16.78 -9.29 29.31
N LEU A 46 -15.53 -9.17 28.86
CA LEU A 46 -14.54 -10.24 28.95
C LEU A 46 -13.92 -10.38 30.35
N THR A 47 -13.75 -9.26 31.08
CA THR A 47 -13.08 -9.27 32.39
C THR A 47 -14.05 -9.37 33.54
N GLU A 48 -15.19 -8.70 33.49
CA GLU A 48 -16.14 -8.56 34.60
C GLU A 48 -17.43 -9.37 34.38
N ASN A 49 -17.60 -9.91 33.16
CA ASN A 49 -18.83 -10.59 32.74
C ASN A 49 -20.13 -9.78 33.00
N ASN A 50 -19.99 -8.44 32.95
CA ASN A 50 -21.09 -7.50 33.10
C ASN A 50 -20.83 -6.22 32.28
N LEU A 51 -21.85 -5.36 32.10
CA LEU A 51 -21.78 -4.09 31.38
C LEU A 51 -21.80 -2.89 32.33
N ASN A 52 -21.07 -2.97 33.44
CA ASN A 52 -20.95 -1.84 34.34
C ASN A 52 -19.71 -0.98 34.00
N ILE A 53 -19.84 -0.11 33.00
CA ILE A 53 -18.77 0.79 32.59
C ILE A 53 -18.73 1.96 33.56
N PRO A 54 -17.61 2.22 34.26
CA PRO A 54 -17.46 3.41 35.11
C PRO A 54 -17.64 4.71 34.34
N CYS A 55 -18.01 5.79 35.03
CA CYS A 55 -18.04 7.12 34.40
C CYS A 55 -16.62 7.56 34.03
N TYR A 56 -16.42 7.90 32.76
CA TYR A 56 -15.16 8.37 32.19
C TYR A 56 -15.36 9.62 31.33
N ASN A 57 -14.31 10.43 31.29
CA ASN A 57 -14.11 11.39 30.21
C ASN A 57 -12.81 11.03 29.50
N ILE A 58 -12.88 10.76 28.20
CA ILE A 58 -11.74 10.36 27.37
C ILE A 58 -11.62 11.43 26.28
N PHE A 59 -10.45 12.01 26.17
CA PHE A 59 -10.04 12.79 25.01
C PHE A 59 -8.84 12.10 24.38
N ASP A 60 -8.94 11.79 23.09
CA ASP A 60 -7.90 11.05 22.38
C ASP A 60 -7.79 11.49 20.91
N TYR A 61 -6.61 11.34 20.35
CA TYR A 61 -6.30 11.53 18.94
C TYR A 61 -5.07 10.72 18.55
N PRO A 62 -4.94 10.28 17.28
CA PRO A 62 -3.76 9.57 16.83
C PRO A 62 -2.52 10.47 16.86
N SER A 63 -1.40 9.97 17.41
CA SER A 63 -0.10 10.67 17.39
C SER A 63 0.58 10.63 16.03
N LEU A 64 0.23 9.64 15.18
CA LEU A 64 0.69 9.50 13.80
C LEU A 64 -0.47 9.77 12.86
N GLU A 65 -0.24 10.59 11.85
CA GLU A 65 -1.23 10.88 10.82
C GLU A 65 -1.56 9.63 10.01
N TYR A 66 -0.53 8.89 9.58
CA TYR A 66 -0.65 7.65 8.81
C TYR A 66 -0.35 6.44 9.68
N ARG A 67 -1.24 5.47 9.65
CA ARG A 67 -1.13 4.19 10.37
C ARG A 67 -1.50 3.10 9.40
N GLY A 68 -0.47 2.55 8.73
CA GLY A 68 -0.60 1.60 7.64
C GLY A 68 -0.41 0.16 8.06
N TRP A 69 -1.01 -0.73 7.30
CA TRP A 69 -0.76 -2.17 7.29
C TRP A 69 -0.58 -2.62 5.85
N MET A 70 0.39 -3.48 5.63
CA MET A 70 0.59 -4.16 4.36
C MET A 70 0.51 -5.67 4.58
N ASP A 71 -0.26 -6.35 3.75
CA ASP A 71 -0.34 -7.81 3.73
C ASP A 71 0.30 -8.35 2.46
N ASP A 72 1.25 -9.27 2.61
CA ASP A 72 1.91 -9.94 1.49
C ASP A 72 1.04 -11.11 1.02
N ILE A 73 0.38 -10.94 -0.10
CA ILE A 73 -0.47 -11.96 -0.71
C ILE A 73 0.21 -12.70 -1.87
N SER A 74 1.45 -12.36 -2.21
CA SER A 74 2.17 -12.93 -3.35
C SER A 74 3.00 -14.15 -3.02
N ARG A 75 3.40 -14.32 -1.75
CA ARG A 75 4.28 -15.41 -1.29
C ARG A 75 3.57 -16.46 -0.44
N GLY A 76 2.25 -16.47 -0.45
CA GLY A 76 1.41 -17.39 0.29
C GLY A 76 0.10 -17.71 -0.42
N PRO A 77 -0.90 -18.23 0.29
CA PRO A 77 -2.24 -18.37 -0.24
C PRO A 77 -2.85 -17.02 -0.53
N ILE A 78 -3.50 -16.87 -1.68
CA ILE A 78 -4.26 -15.66 -2.01
C ILE A 78 -5.50 -15.61 -1.10
N PRO A 79 -5.69 -14.55 -0.31
CA PRO A 79 -6.84 -14.43 0.56
C PRO A 79 -8.12 -14.20 -0.27
N THR A 80 -9.24 -14.73 0.22
CA THR A 80 -10.54 -14.40 -0.35
C THR A 80 -10.90 -12.93 -0.07
N LYS A 81 -11.75 -12.33 -0.89
CA LYS A 81 -12.28 -10.98 -0.63
C LYS A 81 -12.90 -10.84 0.76
N GLU A 82 -13.62 -11.87 1.21
CA GLU A 82 -14.24 -11.86 2.53
C GLU A 82 -13.20 -11.83 3.66
N PHE A 83 -12.07 -12.49 3.47
CA PHE A 83 -10.96 -12.42 4.42
C PHE A 83 -10.35 -11.01 4.45
N ILE A 84 -10.08 -10.41 3.29
CA ILE A 84 -9.57 -9.03 3.19
C ILE A 84 -10.54 -8.03 3.84
N LYS A 85 -11.85 -8.18 3.62
CA LYS A 85 -12.86 -7.36 4.31
C LYS A 85 -12.84 -7.52 5.82
N GLU A 86 -12.56 -8.73 6.31
CA GLU A 86 -12.42 -8.95 7.75
C GLU A 86 -11.14 -8.31 8.31
N GLU A 87 -10.04 -8.32 7.55
CA GLU A 87 -8.84 -7.56 7.92
C GLU A 87 -9.12 -6.06 8.00
N ILE A 88 -9.79 -5.49 7.00
CA ILE A 88 -10.20 -4.07 7.00
C ILE A 88 -11.00 -3.75 8.26
N ARG A 89 -11.97 -4.58 8.66
CA ARG A 89 -12.74 -4.39 9.90
C ARG A 89 -11.86 -4.41 11.15
N ARG A 90 -10.89 -5.33 11.20
CA ARG A 90 -9.96 -5.45 12.34
C ARG A 90 -8.99 -4.27 12.40
N LEU A 91 -8.43 -3.87 11.27
CA LEU A 91 -7.57 -2.69 11.18
C LEU A 91 -8.31 -1.43 11.64
N ALA A 92 -9.57 -1.27 11.23
CA ALA A 92 -10.43 -0.17 11.64
C ALA A 92 -10.67 -0.13 13.16
N GLU A 93 -10.82 -1.29 13.82
CA GLU A 93 -10.95 -1.35 15.29
C GLU A 93 -9.74 -0.76 16.01
N TYR A 94 -8.55 -0.84 15.40
CA TYR A 94 -7.30 -0.27 15.90
C TYR A 94 -6.97 1.09 15.31
N LYS A 95 -7.91 1.70 14.56
CA LYS A 95 -7.79 3.02 13.96
C LYS A 95 -6.66 3.14 12.93
N PHE A 96 -6.34 2.04 12.23
CA PHE A 96 -5.55 2.11 11.02
C PHE A 96 -6.33 2.89 9.97
N ASN A 97 -5.61 3.63 9.13
CA ASN A 97 -6.22 4.45 8.09
C ASN A 97 -5.60 4.25 6.70
N PHE A 98 -4.60 3.37 6.61
CA PHE A 98 -3.97 2.95 5.37
C PHE A 98 -3.87 1.43 5.33
N PHE A 99 -4.19 0.85 4.17
CA PHE A 99 -4.03 -0.58 3.92
C PHE A 99 -3.60 -0.81 2.48
N ASN A 100 -2.62 -1.68 2.26
CA ASN A 100 -2.29 -2.16 0.95
C ASN A 100 -2.02 -3.66 0.93
N LEU A 101 -2.14 -4.26 -0.26
CA LEU A 101 -1.75 -5.63 -0.53
C LEU A 101 -0.46 -5.59 -1.34
N TYR A 102 0.59 -6.25 -0.84
CA TYR A 102 1.80 -6.41 -1.62
C TYR A 102 1.55 -7.40 -2.76
N THR A 103 1.71 -6.93 -3.98
CA THR A 103 1.42 -7.69 -5.20
C THR A 103 2.62 -7.75 -6.14
N GLU A 104 2.91 -8.96 -6.62
CA GLU A 104 3.92 -9.24 -7.66
C GLU A 104 3.24 -9.58 -9.01
N HIS A 105 2.40 -10.62 -9.03
CA HIS A 105 1.82 -11.20 -10.23
C HIS A 105 0.32 -11.52 -10.09
N LEU A 106 -0.34 -10.97 -9.08
CA LEU A 106 -1.69 -11.41 -8.69
C LEU A 106 -2.82 -10.60 -9.29
N PHE A 107 -2.52 -9.44 -9.88
CA PHE A 107 -3.52 -8.63 -10.54
C PHE A 107 -3.80 -9.20 -11.95
N LYS A 108 -5.06 -9.42 -12.25
CA LYS A 108 -5.50 -9.94 -13.57
C LYS A 108 -5.50 -8.81 -14.59
N LEU A 109 -4.49 -8.83 -15.45
CA LEU A 109 -4.36 -7.91 -16.57
C LEU A 109 -5.24 -8.38 -17.74
N GLU A 110 -5.84 -7.44 -18.45
CA GLU A 110 -6.60 -7.74 -19.67
C GLU A 110 -5.67 -8.15 -20.82
N ASP A 111 -4.55 -7.42 -21.00
CA ASP A 111 -3.61 -7.63 -22.08
C ASP A 111 -2.61 -8.79 -21.83
N TYR A 112 -2.40 -9.17 -20.55
CA TYR A 112 -1.50 -10.27 -20.14
C TYR A 112 -2.18 -11.26 -19.19
N PRO A 113 -3.23 -11.98 -19.65
CA PRO A 113 -4.07 -12.80 -18.78
C PRO A 113 -3.38 -14.06 -18.23
N ASP A 114 -2.20 -14.40 -18.71
CA ASP A 114 -1.40 -15.56 -18.32
C ASP A 114 -0.46 -15.29 -17.14
N ILE A 115 -0.31 -14.02 -16.68
CA ILE A 115 0.53 -13.67 -15.55
C ILE A 115 -0.13 -14.08 -14.24
N ALA A 116 -1.37 -13.63 -14.04
CA ALA A 116 -2.06 -13.89 -12.79
C ALA A 116 -2.62 -15.32 -12.72
N PRO A 117 -2.60 -15.94 -11.53
CA PRO A 117 -3.29 -17.21 -11.33
C PRO A 117 -4.81 -17.05 -11.45
N THR A 118 -5.52 -18.18 -11.59
CA THR A 118 -6.98 -18.18 -11.78
C THR A 118 -7.76 -17.50 -10.66
N ASP A 119 -7.22 -17.51 -9.45
CA ASP A 119 -7.75 -16.88 -8.24
C ASP A 119 -7.13 -15.50 -7.94
N GLY A 120 -6.39 -14.91 -8.89
CA GLY A 120 -5.87 -13.54 -8.80
C GLY A 120 -6.98 -12.50 -8.76
N LEU A 121 -6.64 -11.28 -8.32
CA LEU A 121 -7.57 -10.17 -8.12
C LEU A 121 -7.91 -9.47 -9.44
N THR A 122 -9.18 -9.17 -9.66
CA THR A 122 -9.65 -8.34 -10.78
C THR A 122 -9.79 -6.87 -10.39
N ALA A 123 -9.87 -5.99 -11.40
CA ALA A 123 -10.12 -4.56 -11.18
C ALA A 123 -11.45 -4.31 -10.43
N GLU A 124 -12.51 -5.09 -10.74
CA GLU A 124 -13.79 -5.00 -10.05
C GLU A 124 -13.68 -5.40 -8.58
N GLU A 125 -12.88 -6.42 -8.27
CA GLU A 125 -12.66 -6.85 -6.89
C GLU A 125 -11.86 -5.83 -6.09
N ILE A 126 -10.85 -5.20 -6.69
CA ILE A 126 -10.12 -4.09 -6.08
C ILE A 126 -11.05 -2.91 -5.82
N LYS A 127 -11.92 -2.56 -6.78
CA LYS A 127 -12.92 -1.51 -6.60
C LYS A 127 -13.88 -1.83 -5.46
N GLU A 128 -14.40 -3.05 -5.38
CA GLU A 128 -15.29 -3.50 -4.29
C GLU A 128 -14.60 -3.38 -2.92
N LEU A 129 -13.32 -3.77 -2.83
CA LEU A 129 -12.53 -3.66 -1.61
C LEU A 129 -12.25 -2.20 -1.24
N THR A 130 -11.98 -1.35 -2.23
CA THR A 130 -11.79 0.09 -2.04
C THR A 130 -13.05 0.75 -1.47
N ASP A 131 -14.21 0.49 -2.09
CA ASP A 131 -15.48 1.03 -1.62
C ASP A 131 -15.79 0.54 -0.18
N PHE A 132 -15.50 -0.73 0.10
CA PHE A 132 -15.66 -1.28 1.43
C PHE A 132 -14.72 -0.63 2.46
N ALA A 133 -13.44 -0.42 2.13
CA ALA A 133 -12.46 0.20 3.03
C ALA A 133 -12.82 1.65 3.39
N LYS A 134 -13.39 2.40 2.45
CA LYS A 134 -13.88 3.78 2.67
C LYS A 134 -14.91 3.89 3.78
N ASP A 135 -15.82 2.91 3.90
CA ASP A 135 -16.83 2.87 4.97
C ASP A 135 -16.19 2.75 6.37
N TYR A 136 -14.94 2.34 6.43
CA TYR A 136 -14.13 2.21 7.64
C TYR A 136 -13.05 3.29 7.80
N TYR A 137 -13.06 4.32 6.96
CA TYR A 137 -12.04 5.39 6.93
C TYR A 137 -10.63 4.84 6.72
N ILE A 138 -10.50 3.78 5.94
CA ILE A 138 -9.23 3.20 5.49
C ILE A 138 -9.05 3.50 4.01
N GLU A 139 -7.92 4.12 3.67
CA GLU A 139 -7.50 4.31 2.29
C GLU A 139 -6.82 3.03 1.78
N PHE A 140 -7.38 2.44 0.73
CA PHE A 140 -6.85 1.23 0.12
C PHE A 140 -5.88 1.64 -0.99
N ILE A 141 -4.58 1.52 -0.71
CA ILE A 141 -3.48 2.03 -1.55
C ILE A 141 -3.13 1.02 -2.63
N GLY A 142 -2.86 1.49 -3.85
CA GLY A 142 -2.33 0.68 -4.93
C GLY A 142 -0.93 0.17 -4.64
N ASN A 143 -0.63 -1.04 -5.10
CA ASN A 143 0.68 -1.66 -4.93
C ASN A 143 0.95 -2.61 -6.10
N GLN A 144 2.14 -2.51 -6.70
CA GLN A 144 2.60 -3.42 -7.74
C GLN A 144 4.12 -3.43 -7.80
N GLN A 145 4.72 -4.62 -7.70
CA GLN A 145 6.16 -4.78 -8.00
C GLN A 145 6.44 -4.52 -9.47
N CYS A 146 7.46 -3.70 -9.74
CA CYS A 146 7.79 -3.32 -11.11
C CYS A 146 9.29 -3.32 -11.41
N PHE A 147 10.15 -3.83 -10.52
CA PHE A 147 11.58 -3.97 -10.80
C PHE A 147 12.16 -5.33 -10.36
N ALA A 148 12.23 -5.60 -9.06
CA ALA A 148 12.64 -6.90 -8.52
C ALA A 148 11.43 -7.78 -8.20
N HIS A 149 11.65 -8.95 -7.57
CA HIS A 149 10.58 -9.89 -7.17
C HIS A 149 9.62 -10.28 -8.30
N ALA A 150 10.14 -10.34 -9.52
CA ALA A 150 9.34 -10.58 -10.74
C ALA A 150 9.38 -12.05 -11.20
N GLU A 151 9.83 -12.98 -10.35
CA GLU A 151 10.11 -14.37 -10.73
C GLU A 151 8.90 -15.07 -11.33
N LYS A 152 7.72 -14.83 -10.77
CA LYS A 152 6.49 -15.50 -11.26
C LYS A 152 6.11 -15.07 -12.66
N THR A 153 6.35 -13.81 -13.01
CA THR A 153 6.18 -13.29 -14.37
C THR A 153 7.31 -13.77 -15.27
N LEU A 154 8.57 -13.59 -14.83
CA LEU A 154 9.78 -13.85 -15.63
C LEU A 154 10.15 -15.33 -15.76
N ASP A 155 9.52 -16.24 -15.02
CA ASP A 155 9.67 -17.69 -15.23
C ASP A 155 8.91 -18.17 -16.48
N ASN A 156 7.93 -17.40 -16.98
CA ASN A 156 7.28 -17.68 -18.25
C ASN A 156 8.18 -17.24 -19.41
N PRO A 157 8.60 -18.16 -20.33
CA PRO A 157 9.50 -17.84 -21.46
C PRO A 157 8.97 -16.73 -22.39
N PHE A 158 7.68 -16.47 -22.40
CA PHE A 158 7.08 -15.39 -23.19
C PHE A 158 7.66 -14.02 -22.81
N TYR A 159 8.06 -13.83 -21.53
CA TYR A 159 8.62 -12.58 -21.00
C TYR A 159 10.15 -12.56 -20.96
N ASP A 160 10.83 -13.46 -21.68
CA ASP A 160 12.29 -13.57 -21.64
C ASP A 160 13.00 -12.34 -22.20
N ASP A 161 12.39 -11.57 -23.10
CA ASP A 161 12.97 -10.36 -23.69
C ASP A 161 13.04 -9.20 -22.68
N ILE A 162 12.12 -9.14 -21.73
CA ILE A 162 12.10 -8.10 -20.67
C ILE A 162 12.84 -8.51 -19.40
N LYS A 163 13.54 -9.64 -19.42
CA LYS A 163 14.21 -10.24 -18.27
C LYS A 163 15.69 -9.87 -18.23
N ASP A 164 16.17 -9.31 -17.12
CA ASP A 164 17.59 -9.26 -16.79
C ASP A 164 18.03 -10.57 -16.14
N THR A 165 17.57 -10.81 -14.93
CA THR A 165 17.74 -12.06 -14.19
C THR A 165 16.39 -12.72 -14.01
N ARG A 166 16.34 -13.91 -13.38
CA ARG A 166 15.06 -14.48 -12.95
C ARG A 166 14.28 -13.55 -12.00
N PHE A 167 14.98 -12.67 -11.33
CA PHE A 167 14.47 -11.84 -10.24
C PHE A 167 14.13 -10.41 -10.68
N ASN A 168 14.83 -9.87 -11.69
CA ASN A 168 14.73 -8.47 -12.10
C ASN A 168 14.25 -8.32 -13.55
N PHE A 169 13.40 -7.33 -13.79
CA PHE A 169 13.18 -6.80 -15.12
C PHE A 169 14.45 -6.16 -15.70
N ASN A 170 14.58 -6.15 -17.02
CA ASN A 170 15.71 -5.57 -17.73
C ASN A 170 15.47 -4.07 -18.02
N PRO A 171 16.13 -3.14 -17.31
CA PRO A 171 15.89 -1.71 -17.53
C PRO A 171 16.55 -1.18 -18.81
N GLY A 172 17.32 -2.00 -19.51
CA GLY A 172 18.06 -1.62 -20.72
C GLY A 172 17.31 -1.82 -22.02
N VAL A 173 16.05 -2.29 -21.99
CA VAL A 173 15.23 -2.56 -23.20
C VAL A 173 13.90 -1.81 -23.10
N ASP A 174 13.42 -1.32 -24.25
CA ASP A 174 12.17 -0.55 -24.30
C ASP A 174 10.94 -1.42 -24.08
N GLU A 175 10.99 -2.68 -24.45
CA GLU A 175 9.94 -3.70 -24.23
C GLU A 175 9.57 -3.85 -22.76
N THR A 176 10.53 -3.66 -21.85
CA THR A 176 10.24 -3.63 -20.40
C THR A 176 9.26 -2.51 -20.04
N TYR A 177 9.42 -1.34 -20.63
CA TYR A 177 8.56 -0.20 -20.33
C TYR A 177 7.23 -0.25 -21.08
N GLU A 178 7.17 -0.88 -22.25
CA GLU A 178 5.91 -1.20 -22.93
C GLU A 178 5.08 -2.16 -22.05
N PHE A 179 5.71 -3.19 -21.49
CA PHE A 179 5.06 -4.10 -20.55
C PHE A 179 4.63 -3.39 -19.25
N LEU A 180 5.52 -2.59 -18.63
CA LEU A 180 5.22 -1.87 -17.39
C LEU A 180 4.15 -0.79 -17.59
N GLU A 181 4.03 -0.19 -18.76
CA GLU A 181 2.95 0.75 -19.10
C GLU A 181 1.58 0.08 -18.94
N VAL A 182 1.44 -1.17 -19.43
CA VAL A 182 0.21 -1.93 -19.28
C VAL A 182 0.02 -2.38 -17.83
N LEU A 183 1.03 -3.03 -17.24
CA LEU A 183 0.96 -3.54 -15.86
C LEU A 183 0.56 -2.46 -14.86
N LEU A 184 1.29 -1.35 -14.86
CA LEU A 184 1.06 -0.24 -13.93
C LEU A 184 -0.19 0.55 -14.31
N GLY A 185 -0.48 0.70 -15.60
CA GLY A 185 -1.65 1.43 -16.08
C GLY A 185 -2.96 0.76 -15.65
N GLU A 186 -3.12 -0.53 -15.92
CA GLU A 186 -4.32 -1.27 -15.51
C GLU A 186 -4.45 -1.33 -13.98
N THR A 187 -3.33 -1.64 -13.29
CA THR A 187 -3.34 -1.70 -11.83
C THR A 187 -3.66 -0.33 -11.20
N ALA A 188 -3.02 0.75 -11.68
CA ALA A 188 -3.25 2.09 -11.15
C ALA A 188 -4.70 2.56 -11.33
N GLN A 189 -5.34 2.22 -12.43
CA GLN A 189 -6.74 2.56 -12.69
C GLN A 189 -7.73 1.80 -11.80
N ALA A 190 -7.36 0.59 -11.34
CA ALA A 190 -8.19 -0.20 -10.44
C ALA A 190 -8.29 0.40 -9.03
N TYR A 191 -7.25 1.13 -8.58
CA TYR A 191 -7.21 1.76 -7.26
C TYR A 191 -7.62 3.23 -7.33
N GLU A 192 -8.56 3.65 -6.50
CA GLU A 192 -8.96 5.06 -6.42
C GLU A 192 -7.99 5.94 -5.64
N SER A 193 -7.21 5.34 -4.72
CA SER A 193 -6.18 6.07 -3.97
C SER A 193 -5.22 6.78 -4.90
N LYS A 194 -4.81 7.98 -4.53
CA LYS A 194 -3.71 8.68 -5.18
C LYS A 194 -2.37 8.02 -4.89
N TYR A 195 -2.22 7.41 -3.73
CA TYR A 195 -0.98 6.75 -3.36
C TYR A 195 -0.84 5.41 -4.07
N PHE A 196 0.33 5.19 -4.65
CA PHE A 196 0.67 3.95 -5.33
C PHE A 196 2.10 3.52 -4.99
N ASN A 197 2.25 2.35 -4.37
CA ASN A 197 3.55 1.80 -4.02
C ASN A 197 4.10 0.94 -5.17
N ILE A 198 5.23 1.38 -5.73
CA ILE A 198 5.93 0.68 -6.82
C ILE A 198 6.94 -0.36 -6.31
N ASN A 199 7.11 -0.45 -5.00
CA ASN A 199 8.07 -1.31 -4.31
C ASN A 199 9.54 -1.03 -4.70
N CYS A 200 10.10 -1.68 -5.70
CA CYS A 200 11.46 -1.49 -6.26
C CYS A 200 12.60 -1.75 -5.27
N ASP A 201 12.37 -2.60 -4.29
CA ASP A 201 13.32 -3.05 -3.28
C ASP A 201 14.20 -4.21 -3.78
N GLU A 202 15.26 -4.51 -3.01
CA GLU A 202 16.11 -5.70 -3.14
C GLU A 202 16.62 -6.00 -4.56
N THR A 203 17.08 -4.98 -5.29
CA THR A 203 17.55 -5.12 -6.68
C THR A 203 19.03 -5.57 -6.79
N GLU A 204 19.58 -6.27 -5.79
CA GLU A 204 21.01 -6.63 -5.70
C GLU A 204 21.49 -7.50 -6.87
N SER A 205 20.62 -8.23 -7.54
CA SER A 205 20.97 -9.05 -8.71
C SER A 205 20.97 -8.30 -10.05
N LEU A 206 20.64 -6.99 -10.04
CA LEU A 206 20.58 -6.16 -11.23
C LEU A 206 21.91 -6.15 -12.01
N GLY A 207 21.83 -6.42 -13.31
CA GLY A 207 23.00 -6.48 -14.18
C GLY A 207 23.81 -7.79 -14.10
N ASN A 208 23.33 -8.79 -13.39
CA ASN A 208 23.95 -10.12 -13.39
C ASN A 208 23.42 -11.03 -14.53
N GLY A 209 22.53 -10.52 -15.37
CA GLY A 209 21.93 -11.22 -16.49
C GLY A 209 22.06 -10.48 -17.82
N LYS A 210 20.94 -10.33 -18.54
CA LYS A 210 20.91 -9.74 -19.89
C LYS A 210 21.18 -8.22 -19.88
N ALA A 211 20.88 -7.53 -18.78
CA ALA A 211 21.14 -6.10 -18.63
C ALA A 211 22.62 -5.75 -18.37
N LYS A 212 23.50 -6.76 -18.26
CA LYS A 212 24.90 -6.54 -17.85
C LYS A 212 25.60 -5.44 -18.62
N SER A 213 25.54 -5.45 -19.95
CA SER A 213 26.23 -4.45 -20.78
C SER A 213 25.67 -3.05 -20.57
N TYR A 214 24.37 -2.92 -20.37
CA TYR A 214 23.70 -1.66 -20.07
C TYR A 214 24.13 -1.13 -18.70
N ILE A 215 24.12 -1.98 -17.68
CA ILE A 215 24.52 -1.63 -16.32
C ILE A 215 26.02 -1.28 -16.25
N ASP A 216 26.89 -2.05 -16.94
CA ASP A 216 28.33 -1.76 -17.00
C ASP A 216 28.63 -0.39 -17.67
N SER A 217 27.79 0.04 -18.64
CA SER A 217 27.96 1.32 -19.34
C SER A 217 27.49 2.53 -18.55
N LEU A 218 26.47 2.37 -17.72
CA LEU A 218 25.77 3.47 -17.04
C LEU A 218 26.11 3.56 -15.54
N GLY A 219 26.44 2.41 -14.93
CA GLY A 219 26.52 2.20 -13.50
C GLY A 219 25.17 1.82 -12.91
N ALA A 220 25.18 0.91 -11.92
CA ALA A 220 23.97 0.34 -11.31
C ALA A 220 23.06 1.42 -10.69
N GLU A 221 23.64 2.41 -10.01
CA GLU A 221 22.90 3.49 -9.36
C GLU A 221 22.15 4.36 -10.39
N ASN A 222 22.82 4.75 -11.49
CA ASN A 222 22.20 5.55 -12.54
C ASN A 222 21.13 4.74 -13.28
N ALA A 223 21.37 3.46 -13.54
CA ALA A 223 20.37 2.59 -14.19
C ALA A 223 19.12 2.41 -13.31
N TYR A 224 19.31 2.24 -12.00
CA TYR A 224 18.22 2.21 -11.03
C TYR A 224 17.40 3.52 -11.07
N CYS A 225 18.07 4.67 -10.95
CA CYS A 225 17.38 5.96 -10.98
C CYS A 225 16.63 6.20 -12.30
N GLN A 226 17.22 5.82 -13.44
CA GLN A 226 16.54 5.94 -14.74
C GLN A 226 15.29 5.05 -14.81
N HIS A 227 15.36 3.84 -14.26
CA HIS A 227 14.19 2.96 -14.18
C HIS A 227 13.07 3.58 -13.34
N ILE A 228 13.39 4.05 -12.12
CA ILE A 228 12.42 4.72 -11.25
C ILE A 228 11.78 5.93 -11.93
N ASN A 229 12.58 6.78 -12.61
CA ASN A 229 12.06 7.94 -13.33
C ASN A 229 11.05 7.53 -14.42
N LYS A 230 11.34 6.48 -15.21
CA LYS A 230 10.42 5.99 -16.24
C LYS A 230 9.13 5.43 -15.63
N VAL A 231 9.23 4.66 -14.53
CA VAL A 231 8.07 4.13 -13.79
C VAL A 231 7.24 5.28 -13.20
N TYR A 232 7.90 6.29 -12.63
CA TYR A 232 7.25 7.51 -12.14
C TYR A 232 6.46 8.19 -13.25
N GLU A 233 7.07 8.42 -14.44
CA GLU A 233 6.40 9.02 -15.60
C GLU A 233 5.17 8.23 -16.06
N ILE A 234 5.20 6.89 -15.99
CA ILE A 234 4.05 6.04 -16.27
C ILE A 234 2.90 6.37 -15.30
N LEU A 235 3.17 6.38 -13.99
CA LEU A 235 2.15 6.58 -12.96
C LEU A 235 1.61 8.01 -12.93
N GLN A 236 2.40 9.01 -13.34
CA GLN A 236 1.92 10.39 -13.48
C GLN A 236 0.79 10.52 -14.53
N LYS A 237 0.73 9.65 -15.54
CA LYS A 237 -0.38 9.61 -16.51
C LYS A 237 -1.73 9.25 -15.85
N TYR A 238 -1.68 8.61 -14.67
CA TYR A 238 -2.83 8.17 -13.90
C TYR A 238 -3.05 8.98 -12.61
N ASP A 239 -2.42 10.15 -12.49
CA ASP A 239 -2.53 11.06 -11.32
C ASP A 239 -2.19 10.36 -9.99
N LYS A 240 -1.10 9.55 -9.96
CA LYS A 240 -0.66 8.82 -8.77
C LYS A 240 0.53 9.47 -8.09
N ASP A 241 0.44 9.59 -6.77
CA ASP A 241 1.54 9.94 -5.87
C ASP A 241 2.35 8.67 -5.59
N VAL A 242 3.62 8.65 -6.02
CA VAL A 242 4.45 7.44 -5.99
C VAL A 242 5.06 7.22 -4.61
N MET A 243 4.92 6.01 -4.11
CA MET A 243 5.61 5.49 -2.92
C MET A 243 6.56 4.36 -3.34
N MET A 244 7.68 4.20 -2.64
CA MET A 244 8.61 3.08 -2.86
C MET A 244 9.40 2.75 -1.61
N TRP A 245 10.01 1.56 -1.57
CA TRP A 245 10.91 1.20 -0.50
C TRP A 245 12.22 1.98 -0.59
N GLY A 246 12.73 2.38 0.56
CA GLY A 246 13.91 3.24 0.66
C GLY A 246 15.25 2.51 0.83
N ASP A 247 15.27 1.18 0.83
CA ASP A 247 16.46 0.36 1.14
C ASP A 247 17.65 0.61 0.22
N ILE A 248 17.41 0.72 -1.09
CA ILE A 248 18.44 0.99 -2.11
C ILE A 248 18.97 2.43 -1.95
N ILE A 249 18.06 3.40 -1.77
CA ILE A 249 18.41 4.82 -1.58
C ILE A 249 19.16 5.03 -0.26
N ALA A 250 18.77 4.31 0.82
CA ALA A 250 19.44 4.39 2.11
C ALA A 250 20.90 3.90 2.04
N LYS A 251 21.20 2.91 1.17
CA LYS A 251 22.57 2.45 0.91
C LYS A 251 23.42 3.50 0.17
N ASN A 252 22.80 4.26 -0.75
CA ASN A 252 23.42 5.27 -1.62
C ASN A 252 22.62 6.57 -1.65
N PRO A 253 22.65 7.41 -0.58
CA PRO A 253 21.76 8.57 -0.44
C PRO A 253 21.90 9.64 -1.51
N GLU A 254 23.04 9.72 -2.20
CA GLU A 254 23.25 10.69 -3.31
C GLU A 254 22.31 10.45 -4.50
N MET A 255 21.78 9.23 -4.65
CA MET A 255 20.82 8.87 -5.69
C MET A 255 19.53 9.67 -5.60
N ILE A 256 19.13 10.12 -4.40
CA ILE A 256 17.91 10.90 -4.19
C ILE A 256 17.86 12.18 -5.05
N LYS A 257 19.02 12.73 -5.39
CA LYS A 257 19.14 13.92 -6.24
C LYS A 257 18.75 13.70 -7.70
N GLN A 258 18.63 12.43 -8.10
CA GLN A 258 18.27 12.03 -9.46
C GLN A 258 16.81 11.60 -9.57
N LEU A 259 16.07 11.58 -8.46
CA LEU A 259 14.68 11.15 -8.38
C LEU A 259 13.73 12.34 -8.22
N PRO A 260 12.45 12.22 -8.61
CA PRO A 260 11.43 13.22 -8.33
C PRO A 260 11.32 13.51 -6.83
N GLU A 261 11.20 14.80 -6.47
CA GLU A 261 11.22 15.26 -5.07
C GLU A 261 9.99 14.84 -4.27
N ASP A 262 8.90 14.50 -4.94
CA ASP A 262 7.61 14.11 -4.36
C ASP A 262 7.44 12.60 -4.15
N ILE A 263 8.43 11.78 -4.53
CA ILE A 263 8.43 10.35 -4.21
C ILE A 263 8.50 10.17 -2.69
N GLN A 264 7.58 9.35 -2.17
CA GLN A 264 7.49 9.02 -0.75
C GLN A 264 8.23 7.72 -0.45
N PHE A 265 9.29 7.80 0.36
CA PHE A 265 10.06 6.63 0.74
C PHE A 265 9.49 5.95 1.98
N ILE A 266 9.29 4.64 1.87
CA ILE A 266 8.90 3.77 2.97
C ILE A 266 10.17 3.11 3.50
N VAL A 267 10.38 3.16 4.82
CA VAL A 267 11.54 2.57 5.49
C VAL A 267 11.08 1.38 6.31
N TRP A 268 11.80 0.26 6.20
CA TRP A 268 11.57 -0.95 7.01
C TRP A 268 12.71 -1.18 8.00
#